data_1e3299162bd253879ac56c88c606a968
#
_entry.id   1e3299162bd253879ac56c88c606a968
#
_cell.length_a   1.000
_cell.length_b   1.000
_cell.length_c   1.000
_cell.angle_alpha   90.00
_cell.angle_beta   90.00
_cell.angle_gamma   90.00
#
_symmetry.space_group_name_H-M   'P 1'
#
loop_
_entity.id
_entity.type
_entity.pdbx_description
1 polymer ?
#
loop_
_entity_poly.entity_id
_entity_poly.type
_entity_poly.pdbx_seq_one_letter_code
_entity_poly.pdbx_strand_id
1 'polypeptide(L)'
;MEHQIELTAESLWSEVSGRLRGALNDTTYGTWFGEAAGLEFSDEHFVLAVPNDFTRDWIEGHFLDLLGAAIRDVTGSDRPIELRIVETMPAAASGEDVAPAVTPVVERIQNRAESGGFNAKYTFDSFVIGSSNRFAHAAALAVAEAPAQAYNPLFIYGGTGLGKTHLLQAVAQYVSEHSRELSVRYVTSETFMNDFINSLRDKRIEGFKQRYRTYDLLLIDDVQFFEHKERIQEEFFHTFNSLYEAGSQIAMSSDRPPRDIATLEARLRSRFEWGLITDIQPPDLETRIAILRKKVKTDGIHVPDPQVLTFIA
;
A
#
# COMPACT_ATOMS: atom_id res chain seq x y z
N MET A 1 39.41 18.81 27.45
CA MET A 1 39.42 18.78 25.99
C MET A 1 38.28 17.86 25.61
N GLU A 2 37.10 18.45 25.41
CA GLU A 2 35.94 17.74 24.90
C GLU A 2 36.18 17.45 23.41
N HIS A 3 36.17 16.18 23.05
CA HIS A 3 36.12 15.76 21.64
C HIS A 3 34.73 16.13 21.10
N GLN A 4 34.63 17.26 20.42
CA GLN A 4 33.51 17.49 19.48
C GLN A 4 33.68 16.46 18.37
N ILE A 5 32.82 15.45 18.40
CA ILE A 5 32.61 14.54 17.27
C ILE A 5 31.96 15.41 16.20
N GLU A 6 32.68 15.77 15.14
CA GLU A 6 32.08 16.40 13.96
C GLU A 6 31.06 15.43 13.39
N LEU A 7 29.77 15.74 13.57
CA LEU A 7 28.68 14.99 12.96
C LEU A 7 28.79 15.14 11.43
N THR A 8 29.12 14.05 10.77
CA THR A 8 29.06 13.99 9.29
C THR A 8 27.63 13.74 8.82
N ALA A 9 27.33 14.09 7.56
CA ALA A 9 25.99 13.82 6.97
C ALA A 9 25.61 12.34 7.05
N GLU A 10 26.59 11.45 6.89
CA GLU A 10 26.40 10.00 6.98
C GLU A 10 26.08 9.54 8.41
N SER A 11 26.84 10.04 9.41
CA SER A 11 26.61 9.68 10.81
C SER A 11 25.26 10.22 11.32
N LEU A 12 24.91 11.44 10.94
CA LEU A 12 23.60 12.02 11.24
C LEU A 12 22.47 11.18 10.59
N TRP A 13 22.60 10.83 9.31
CA TRP A 13 21.61 10.02 8.64
C TRP A 13 21.44 8.64 9.28
N SER A 14 22.52 8.02 9.72
CA SER A 14 22.45 6.73 10.42
C SER A 14 21.62 6.81 11.70
N GLU A 15 21.76 7.87 12.51
CA GLU A 15 20.97 8.06 13.72
C GLU A 15 19.51 8.42 13.43
N VAL A 16 19.28 9.34 12.50
CA VAL A 16 17.93 9.73 12.04
C VAL A 16 17.19 8.52 11.46
N SER A 17 17.86 7.74 10.63
CA SER A 17 17.38 6.50 10.03
C SER A 17 16.94 5.47 11.09
N GLY A 18 17.74 5.31 12.15
CA GLY A 18 17.38 4.44 13.28
C GLY A 18 16.10 4.88 14.00
N ARG A 19 15.88 6.18 14.15
CA ARG A 19 14.64 6.73 14.73
C ARG A 19 13.44 6.59 13.84
N LEU A 20 13.61 6.82 12.53
CA LEU A 20 12.55 6.61 11.54
C LEU A 20 12.12 5.14 11.49
N ARG A 21 13.04 4.19 11.62
CA ARG A 21 12.71 2.75 11.73
C ARG A 21 11.94 2.41 13.00
N GLY A 22 12.15 3.16 14.07
CA GLY A 22 11.39 3.00 15.32
C GLY A 22 9.99 3.61 15.25
N ALA A 23 9.77 4.62 14.41
CA ALA A 23 8.51 5.34 14.23
C ALA A 23 7.66 4.81 13.07
N LEU A 24 8.30 4.21 12.07
CA LEU A 24 7.67 3.64 10.88
C LEU A 24 7.78 2.11 10.92
N ASN A 25 6.90 1.42 10.20
CA ASN A 25 7.10 -0.01 9.97
C ASN A 25 8.21 -0.24 8.94
N ASP A 26 8.81 -1.45 8.94
CA ASP A 26 9.94 -1.79 8.09
C ASP A 26 9.64 -1.63 6.59
N THR A 27 8.40 -1.90 6.17
CA THR A 27 7.97 -1.77 4.79
C THR A 27 7.94 -0.31 4.35
N THR A 28 7.32 0.57 5.14
CA THR A 28 7.29 2.02 4.86
C THR A 28 8.68 2.63 4.87
N TYR A 29 9.48 2.28 5.88
CA TYR A 29 10.86 2.73 5.92
C TYR A 29 11.64 2.27 4.68
N GLY A 30 11.57 0.98 4.34
CA GLY A 30 12.26 0.42 3.17
C GLY A 30 11.83 1.06 1.84
N THR A 31 10.54 1.37 1.71
CA THR A 31 9.98 1.96 0.49
C THR A 31 10.45 3.40 0.26
N TRP A 32 10.49 4.22 1.32
CA TRP A 32 10.71 5.66 1.19
C TRP A 32 12.11 6.12 1.57
N PHE A 33 12.73 5.44 2.52
CA PHE A 33 14.03 5.83 3.10
C PHE A 33 15.11 4.77 2.90
N GLY A 34 14.78 3.58 2.39
CA GLY A 34 15.73 2.47 2.22
C GLY A 34 16.90 2.78 1.30
N GLU A 35 16.68 3.62 0.28
CA GLU A 35 17.69 4.08 -0.66
C GLU A 35 18.14 5.54 -0.39
N ALA A 36 17.67 6.16 0.68
CA ALA A 36 18.08 7.52 1.01
C ALA A 36 19.44 7.57 1.73
N ALA A 37 20.21 8.62 1.49
CA ALA A 37 21.52 8.82 2.11
C ALA A 37 21.77 10.29 2.45
N GLY A 38 22.43 10.57 3.57
CA GLY A 38 22.87 11.92 3.92
C GLY A 38 24.00 12.39 3.00
N LEU A 39 23.81 13.50 2.29
CA LEU A 39 24.81 14.08 1.39
C LEU A 39 25.62 15.19 2.05
N GLU A 40 24.93 16.16 2.60
CA GLU A 40 25.55 17.37 3.18
C GLU A 40 24.91 17.68 4.53
N PHE A 41 25.70 18.05 5.48
CA PHE A 41 25.25 18.50 6.79
C PHE A 41 26.03 19.77 7.18
N SER A 42 25.32 20.83 7.50
CA SER A 42 25.88 22.09 7.96
C SER A 42 25.02 22.68 9.09
N ASP A 43 25.48 23.80 9.65
CA ASP A 43 24.67 24.53 10.63
C ASP A 43 23.41 25.16 10.06
N GLU A 44 23.34 25.31 8.73
CA GLU A 44 22.22 25.95 8.02
C GLU A 44 21.21 24.97 7.45
N HIS A 45 21.62 23.77 7.02
CA HIS A 45 20.73 22.82 6.37
C HIS A 45 21.27 21.38 6.41
N PHE A 46 20.37 20.43 6.16
CA PHE A 46 20.67 19.01 5.91
C PHE A 46 20.18 18.61 4.53
N VAL A 47 21.05 18.01 3.71
CA VAL A 47 20.71 17.51 2.39
C VAL A 47 20.61 15.99 2.41
N LEU A 48 19.44 15.47 2.07
CA LEU A 48 19.15 14.05 1.94
C LEU A 48 19.05 13.67 0.47
N ALA A 49 19.88 12.72 0.04
CA ALA A 49 19.77 12.11 -1.29
C ALA A 49 18.55 11.20 -1.36
N VAL A 50 17.82 11.28 -2.46
CA VAL A 50 16.69 10.40 -2.78
C VAL A 50 16.83 9.90 -4.22
N PRO A 51 16.30 8.72 -4.56
CA PRO A 51 16.56 8.07 -5.85
C PRO A 51 15.83 8.72 -7.04
N ASN A 52 14.72 9.42 -6.82
CA ASN A 52 13.90 9.98 -7.91
C ASN A 52 12.95 11.08 -7.42
N ASP A 53 12.32 11.80 -8.39
CA ASP A 53 11.35 12.88 -8.14
C ASP A 53 10.15 12.40 -7.31
N PHE A 54 9.67 11.20 -7.58
CA PHE A 54 8.51 10.65 -6.90
C PHE A 54 8.78 10.44 -5.40
N THR A 55 9.93 9.86 -5.05
CA THR A 55 10.34 9.69 -3.64
C THR A 55 10.52 11.05 -2.96
N ARG A 56 11.10 12.04 -3.65
CA ARG A 56 11.22 13.41 -3.14
C ARG A 56 9.86 14.00 -2.80
N ASP A 57 8.96 14.07 -3.79
CA ASP A 57 7.65 14.72 -3.65
C ASP A 57 6.80 14.02 -2.57
N TRP A 58 6.94 12.69 -2.44
CA TRP A 58 6.24 11.94 -1.42
C TRP A 58 6.77 12.20 -0.01
N ILE A 59 8.10 12.21 0.18
CA ILE A 59 8.71 12.54 1.48
C ILE A 59 8.36 13.98 1.88
N GLU A 60 8.41 14.93 0.94
CA GLU A 60 8.01 16.32 1.18
C GLU A 60 6.54 16.43 1.62
N GLY A 61 5.65 15.67 0.99
CA GLY A 61 4.21 15.74 1.28
C GLY A 61 3.76 15.03 2.55
N HIS A 62 4.49 13.99 3.00
CA HIS A 62 3.97 13.09 4.04
C HIS A 62 4.91 12.86 5.21
N PHE A 63 6.22 13.01 5.03
CA PHE A 63 7.22 12.64 6.03
C PHE A 63 8.17 13.78 6.43
N LEU A 64 7.99 14.99 5.86
CA LEU A 64 8.89 16.11 6.15
C LEU A 64 8.88 16.50 7.63
N ASP A 65 7.70 16.52 8.25
CA ASP A 65 7.53 16.83 9.68
C ASP A 65 8.17 15.75 10.56
N LEU A 66 7.98 14.47 10.21
CA LEU A 66 8.58 13.35 10.94
C LEU A 66 10.10 13.36 10.82
N LEU A 67 10.60 13.62 9.61
CA LEU A 67 12.02 13.74 9.33
C LEU A 67 12.64 14.94 10.08
N GLY A 68 11.95 16.08 10.08
CA GLY A 68 12.35 17.27 10.84
C GLY A 68 12.40 17.02 12.35
N ALA A 69 11.40 16.33 12.90
CA ALA A 69 11.37 15.92 14.30
C ALA A 69 12.56 15.01 14.64
N ALA A 70 12.84 14.00 13.80
CA ALA A 70 13.94 13.08 14.01
C ALA A 70 15.31 13.78 13.95
N ILE A 71 15.50 14.73 13.03
CA ILE A 71 16.73 15.54 12.94
C ILE A 71 16.88 16.44 14.16
N ARG A 72 15.81 17.11 14.58
CA ARG A 72 15.80 17.95 15.79
C ARG A 72 16.17 17.18 17.04
N ASP A 73 15.66 15.97 17.17
CA ASP A 73 15.97 15.09 18.30
C ASP A 73 17.44 14.65 18.35
N VAL A 74 18.10 14.55 17.19
CA VAL A 74 19.52 14.18 17.09
C VAL A 74 20.43 15.40 17.25
N THR A 75 20.08 16.52 16.60
CA THR A 75 20.94 17.71 16.52
C THR A 75 20.66 18.76 17.59
N GLY A 76 19.49 18.67 18.27
CA GLY A 76 19.04 19.66 19.25
C GLY A 76 18.53 20.96 18.63
N SER A 77 18.45 21.09 17.30
CA SER A 77 18.02 22.30 16.59
C SER A 77 17.20 22.01 15.37
N ASP A 78 16.25 22.90 15.06
CA ASP A 78 15.49 22.86 13.80
C ASP A 78 16.41 23.27 12.64
N ARG A 79 16.42 22.44 11.59
CA ARG A 79 17.22 22.70 10.39
C ARG A 79 16.37 22.47 9.15
N PRO A 80 16.48 23.36 8.14
CA PRO A 80 15.88 23.14 6.83
C PRO A 80 16.40 21.83 6.21
N ILE A 81 15.49 21.07 5.61
CA ILE A 81 15.80 19.80 4.95
C ILE A 81 15.65 20.04 3.45
N GLU A 82 16.70 19.73 2.69
CA GLU A 82 16.68 19.74 1.24
C GLU A 82 16.75 18.30 0.73
N LEU A 83 15.79 17.92 -0.12
CA LEU A 83 15.79 16.62 -0.78
C LEU A 83 16.38 16.75 -2.18
N ARG A 84 17.49 16.04 -2.44
CA ARG A 84 18.23 16.11 -3.71
C ARG A 84 18.22 14.75 -4.42
N ILE A 85 17.85 14.77 -5.70
CA ILE A 85 17.84 13.55 -6.50
C ILE A 85 19.25 13.19 -6.93
N VAL A 86 19.63 11.91 -6.72
CA VAL A 86 20.95 11.38 -7.12
C VAL A 86 20.76 10.06 -7.85
N GLU A 87 21.12 10.01 -9.13
CA GLU A 87 20.97 8.83 -9.99
C GLU A 87 21.87 7.64 -9.60
N THR A 88 22.92 7.88 -8.82
CA THR A 88 23.86 6.85 -8.33
C THR A 88 24.06 7.02 -6.84
N MET A 89 23.48 6.14 -6.05
CA MET A 89 23.55 6.18 -4.57
C MET A 89 24.84 5.55 -4.05
N PRO A 90 25.50 6.14 -3.02
CA PRO A 90 26.58 5.46 -2.32
C PRO A 90 26.04 4.24 -1.56
N ALA A 91 26.73 3.10 -1.66
CA ALA A 91 26.33 1.85 -1.02
C ALA A 91 26.29 1.97 0.51
N ALA A 92 25.11 1.77 1.11
CA ALA A 92 24.95 1.71 2.56
C ALA A 92 25.60 0.44 3.13
N ALA A 93 26.41 0.60 4.15
CA ALA A 93 27.08 -0.50 4.85
C ALA A 93 26.07 -1.37 5.63
N SER A 94 26.06 -2.65 5.30
CA SER A 94 25.24 -3.67 5.96
C SER A 94 25.87 -4.06 7.30
N GLY A 95 25.12 -3.94 8.37
CA GLY A 95 25.47 -4.49 9.70
C GLY A 95 24.68 -5.77 10.00
N GLU A 96 25.38 -6.73 10.55
CA GLU A 96 25.04 -8.15 10.70
C GLU A 96 23.98 -8.51 11.76
N ASP A 97 23.29 -9.59 11.47
CA ASP A 97 22.62 -10.62 12.28
C ASP A 97 22.46 -10.47 13.80
N VAL A 98 21.20 -10.56 14.23
CA VAL A 98 20.82 -11.29 15.47
C VAL A 98 19.43 -11.90 15.28
N ALA A 99 19.35 -13.24 15.39
CA ALA A 99 18.10 -14.00 15.35
C ALA A 99 17.34 -13.93 16.69
N PRO A 100 16.01 -13.87 16.71
CA PRO A 100 15.23 -14.06 17.93
C PRO A 100 14.52 -15.45 17.98
N ALA A 101 14.43 -15.92 19.22
CA ALA A 101 13.88 -17.17 19.66
C ALA A 101 12.37 -17.29 19.43
N VAL A 102 11.96 -18.54 19.16
CA VAL A 102 10.59 -18.98 18.89
C VAL A 102 9.83 -19.22 20.19
N THR A 103 8.62 -18.67 20.34
CA THR A 103 7.60 -19.15 21.29
C THR A 103 6.26 -19.38 20.57
N PRO A 104 5.49 -20.41 20.90
CA PRO A 104 4.41 -20.92 20.04
C PRO A 104 3.08 -20.17 20.23
N VAL A 105 2.47 -19.81 19.10
CA VAL A 105 1.13 -19.20 19.03
C VAL A 105 0.14 -20.25 18.49
N VAL A 106 -0.49 -21.01 19.36
CA VAL A 106 -1.47 -22.06 18.97
C VAL A 106 -2.93 -21.70 19.29
N GLU A 107 -3.26 -20.54 19.84
CA GLU A 107 -4.63 -20.26 20.30
C GLU A 107 -5.42 -19.14 19.58
N ARG A 108 -4.98 -18.64 18.40
CA ARG A 108 -5.68 -17.52 17.73
C ARG A 108 -6.33 -17.86 16.38
N ILE A 109 -6.50 -19.14 16.04
CA ILE A 109 -7.04 -19.54 14.73
C ILE A 109 -8.59 -19.60 14.72
N GLN A 110 -9.28 -19.56 15.83
CA GLN A 110 -10.73 -19.80 15.88
C GLN A 110 -11.64 -18.55 15.71
N ASN A 111 -11.11 -17.32 15.77
CA ASN A 111 -11.91 -16.10 15.54
C ASN A 111 -11.75 -15.48 14.14
N ARG A 112 -11.07 -16.16 13.21
CA ARG A 112 -10.79 -15.69 11.85
C ARG A 112 -11.82 -16.10 10.79
N ALA A 113 -12.87 -16.82 11.18
CA ALA A 113 -13.86 -17.37 10.23
C ALA A 113 -14.93 -16.37 9.78
N GLU A 114 -15.00 -15.17 10.36
CA GLU A 114 -15.95 -14.11 9.93
C GLU A 114 -15.30 -12.92 9.22
N SER A 115 -14.00 -12.76 9.28
CA SER A 115 -13.25 -11.80 8.46
C SER A 115 -12.96 -12.43 7.10
N GLY A 116 -13.51 -11.86 6.03
CA GLY A 116 -13.42 -12.31 4.64
C GLY A 116 -12.01 -12.82 4.31
N GLY A 117 -11.92 -14.10 3.93
CA GLY A 117 -10.69 -14.85 3.79
C GLY A 117 -9.69 -14.21 2.82
N PHE A 118 -8.77 -13.40 3.35
CA PHE A 118 -7.65 -12.86 2.59
C PHE A 118 -6.66 -13.99 2.29
N ASN A 119 -6.08 -13.98 1.11
CA ASN A 119 -4.99 -14.87 0.79
C ASN A 119 -3.73 -14.40 1.54
N ALA A 120 -3.25 -15.19 2.49
CA ALA A 120 -2.06 -14.87 3.29
C ALA A 120 -0.79 -14.59 2.47
N LYS A 121 -0.77 -14.96 1.20
CA LYS A 121 0.34 -14.68 0.28
C LYS A 121 0.31 -13.25 -0.31
N TYR A 122 -0.81 -12.52 -0.20
CA TYR A 122 -0.98 -11.19 -0.81
C TYR A 122 -0.70 -10.09 0.20
N THR A 123 0.58 -9.89 0.50
CA THR A 123 1.08 -8.83 1.37
C THR A 123 1.83 -7.78 0.56
N PHE A 124 2.07 -6.59 1.11
CA PHE A 124 2.95 -5.60 0.48
C PHE A 124 4.37 -6.16 0.30
N ASP A 125 4.90 -6.89 1.28
CA ASP A 125 6.23 -7.52 1.19
C ASP A 125 6.33 -8.54 0.06
N SER A 126 5.25 -9.24 -0.27
CA SER A 126 5.25 -10.21 -1.37
C SER A 126 5.01 -9.56 -2.74
N PHE A 127 4.58 -8.31 -2.79
CA PHE A 127 4.45 -7.56 -4.04
C PHE A 127 5.82 -7.16 -4.59
N VAL A 128 6.01 -7.23 -5.91
CA VAL A 128 7.25 -6.79 -6.58
C VAL A 128 7.01 -5.42 -7.18
N ILE A 129 7.75 -4.44 -6.70
CA ILE A 129 7.65 -3.05 -7.17
C ILE A 129 8.54 -2.86 -8.38
N GLY A 130 7.99 -2.24 -9.43
CA GLY A 130 8.69 -1.81 -10.63
C GLY A 130 8.20 -0.44 -11.10
N SER A 131 8.74 0.08 -12.18
CA SER A 131 8.34 1.36 -12.76
C SER A 131 6.85 1.42 -13.10
N SER A 132 6.27 0.30 -13.51
CA SER A 132 4.90 0.17 -13.99
C SER A 132 3.82 0.10 -12.91
N ASN A 133 4.18 -0.09 -11.64
CA ASN A 133 3.23 -0.29 -10.54
C ASN A 133 3.59 0.46 -9.24
N ARG A 134 4.71 1.19 -9.23
CA ARG A 134 5.22 1.89 -8.04
C ARG A 134 4.19 2.87 -7.47
N PHE A 135 3.54 3.64 -8.33
CA PHE A 135 2.55 4.62 -7.89
C PHE A 135 1.31 3.96 -7.27
N ALA A 136 0.79 2.90 -7.91
CA ALA A 136 -0.34 2.14 -7.37
C ALA A 136 0.01 1.48 -6.02
N HIS A 137 1.22 0.93 -5.90
CA HIS A 137 1.73 0.37 -4.64
C HIS A 137 1.79 1.44 -3.54
N ALA A 138 2.38 2.59 -3.84
CA ALA A 138 2.51 3.69 -2.88
C ALA A 138 1.14 4.23 -2.43
N ALA A 139 0.19 4.41 -3.36
CA ALA A 139 -1.16 4.83 -3.04
C ALA A 139 -1.90 3.81 -2.16
N ALA A 140 -1.74 2.52 -2.46
CA ALA A 140 -2.32 1.44 -1.66
C ALA A 140 -1.73 1.40 -0.24
N LEU A 141 -0.43 1.59 -0.12
CA LEU A 141 0.26 1.63 1.18
C LEU A 141 -0.19 2.84 2.00
N ALA A 142 -0.26 4.04 1.40
CA ALA A 142 -0.75 5.24 2.07
C ALA A 142 -2.19 5.08 2.60
N VAL A 143 -3.06 4.44 1.83
CA VAL A 143 -4.43 4.11 2.27
C VAL A 143 -4.42 3.09 3.42
N ALA A 144 -3.50 2.13 3.40
CA ALA A 144 -3.38 1.14 4.46
C ALA A 144 -2.86 1.76 5.78
N GLU A 145 -1.93 2.71 5.70
CA GLU A 145 -1.36 3.39 6.85
C GLU A 145 -2.29 4.44 7.48
N ALA A 146 -3.05 5.14 6.64
CA ALA A 146 -3.97 6.20 7.08
C ALA A 146 -5.33 6.10 6.37
N PRO A 147 -6.16 5.08 6.71
CA PRO A 147 -7.47 4.90 6.09
C PRO A 147 -8.34 6.15 6.19
N ALA A 148 -9.02 6.50 5.11
CA ALA A 148 -9.88 7.66 4.92
C ALA A 148 -9.18 9.04 5.03
N GLN A 149 -7.88 9.09 5.24
CA GLN A 149 -7.13 10.35 5.35
C GLN A 149 -6.32 10.66 4.09
N ALA A 150 -5.68 9.66 3.46
CA ALA A 150 -4.85 9.88 2.30
C ALA A 150 -5.69 10.05 1.01
N TYR A 151 -6.34 8.98 0.57
CA TYR A 151 -7.12 8.97 -0.68
C TYR A 151 -8.42 8.17 -0.47
N ASN A 152 -9.58 8.82 -0.63
CA ASN A 152 -10.87 8.17 -0.50
C ASN A 152 -11.87 8.64 -1.57
N PRO A 153 -12.31 7.77 -2.48
CA PRO A 153 -11.89 6.39 -2.66
C PRO A 153 -10.49 6.24 -3.30
N LEU A 154 -9.89 5.05 -3.17
CA LEU A 154 -8.77 4.62 -4.00
C LEU A 154 -9.31 3.72 -5.11
N PHE A 155 -8.98 4.04 -6.36
CA PHE A 155 -9.38 3.26 -7.53
C PHE A 155 -8.13 2.78 -8.30
N ILE A 156 -7.89 1.46 -8.29
CA ILE A 156 -6.74 0.85 -8.95
C ILE A 156 -7.24 0.13 -10.21
N TYR A 157 -6.69 0.48 -11.38
CA TYR A 157 -7.07 -0.21 -12.61
C TYR A 157 -5.88 -0.72 -13.39
N GLY A 158 -6.14 -1.62 -14.33
CA GLY A 158 -5.12 -2.21 -15.20
C GLY A 158 -5.51 -3.57 -15.72
N GLY A 159 -4.79 -4.08 -16.68
CA GLY A 159 -5.06 -5.38 -17.32
C GLY A 159 -5.12 -6.55 -16.33
N THR A 160 -5.59 -7.69 -16.82
CA THR A 160 -5.68 -8.91 -16.02
C THR A 160 -4.30 -9.40 -15.61
N GLY A 161 -4.16 -9.90 -14.37
CA GLY A 161 -2.92 -10.49 -13.88
C GLY A 161 -1.83 -9.51 -13.43
N LEU A 162 -2.07 -8.19 -13.45
CA LEU A 162 -1.07 -7.17 -13.10
C LEU A 162 -0.93 -6.94 -11.59
N GLY A 163 -1.74 -7.59 -10.74
CA GLY A 163 -1.59 -7.52 -9.28
C GLY A 163 -2.56 -6.59 -8.57
N LYS A 164 -3.65 -6.14 -9.20
CA LYS A 164 -4.71 -5.32 -8.57
C LYS A 164 -5.29 -5.97 -7.31
N THR A 165 -5.78 -7.20 -7.43
CA THR A 165 -6.26 -8.03 -6.32
C THR A 165 -5.23 -8.19 -5.22
N HIS A 166 -3.95 -8.35 -5.59
CA HIS A 166 -2.84 -8.45 -4.64
C HIS A 166 -2.74 -7.16 -3.79
N LEU A 167 -2.74 -5.99 -4.43
CA LEU A 167 -2.66 -4.71 -3.71
C LEU A 167 -3.88 -4.48 -2.81
N LEU A 168 -5.09 -4.75 -3.29
CA LEU A 168 -6.29 -4.63 -2.44
C LEU A 168 -6.22 -5.54 -1.21
N GLN A 169 -5.81 -6.80 -1.39
CA GLN A 169 -5.69 -7.71 -0.27
C GLN A 169 -4.51 -7.37 0.65
N ALA A 170 -3.42 -6.81 0.11
CA ALA A 170 -2.33 -6.29 0.91
C ALA A 170 -2.79 -5.15 1.84
N VAL A 171 -3.60 -4.22 1.33
CA VAL A 171 -4.25 -3.18 2.16
C VAL A 171 -5.08 -3.81 3.27
N ALA A 172 -5.93 -4.79 2.94
CA ALA A 172 -6.78 -5.46 3.91
C ALA A 172 -5.98 -6.14 5.02
N GLN A 173 -4.93 -6.87 4.66
CA GLN A 173 -4.06 -7.54 5.62
C GLN A 173 -3.31 -6.55 6.50
N TYR A 174 -2.71 -5.53 5.89
CA TYR A 174 -1.96 -4.52 6.61
C TYR A 174 -2.82 -3.85 7.69
N VAL A 175 -4.02 -3.35 7.31
CA VAL A 175 -4.94 -2.72 8.27
C VAL A 175 -5.38 -3.70 9.36
N SER A 176 -5.70 -4.94 9.00
CA SER A 176 -6.11 -5.96 9.99
C SER A 176 -5.00 -6.33 10.99
N GLU A 177 -3.73 -6.18 10.60
CA GLU A 177 -2.58 -6.49 11.45
C GLU A 177 -2.18 -5.31 12.33
N HIS A 178 -2.22 -4.07 11.79
CA HIS A 178 -1.71 -2.87 12.45
C HIS A 178 -2.79 -2.01 13.13
N SER A 179 -4.05 -2.09 12.66
CA SER A 179 -5.18 -1.30 13.17
C SER A 179 -6.33 -2.23 13.57
N ARG A 180 -6.15 -2.95 14.68
CA ARG A 180 -7.07 -4.01 15.12
C ARG A 180 -8.47 -3.52 15.52
N GLU A 181 -8.60 -2.23 15.79
CA GLU A 181 -9.86 -1.55 16.08
C GLU A 181 -10.69 -1.31 14.83
N LEU A 182 -10.07 -1.30 13.64
CA LEU A 182 -10.78 -1.07 12.39
C LEU A 182 -11.36 -2.37 11.83
N SER A 183 -12.61 -2.30 11.46
CA SER A 183 -13.32 -3.39 10.79
C SER A 183 -13.05 -3.34 9.28
N VAL A 184 -12.52 -4.44 8.73
CA VAL A 184 -12.10 -4.53 7.33
C VAL A 184 -12.96 -5.55 6.59
N ARG A 185 -13.45 -5.18 5.41
CA ARG A 185 -14.17 -6.07 4.51
C ARG A 185 -13.58 -6.04 3.10
N TYR A 186 -13.13 -7.19 2.64
CA TYR A 186 -12.78 -7.43 1.24
C TYR A 186 -13.85 -8.32 0.60
N VAL A 187 -14.33 -7.92 -0.58
CA VAL A 187 -15.26 -8.72 -1.38
C VAL A 187 -14.96 -8.52 -2.87
N THR A 188 -15.31 -9.51 -3.69
CA THR A 188 -15.43 -9.31 -5.13
C THR A 188 -16.77 -8.65 -5.46
N SER A 189 -16.84 -7.92 -6.56
CA SER A 189 -18.13 -7.38 -7.05
C SER A 189 -19.17 -8.46 -7.25
N GLU A 190 -18.77 -9.66 -7.68
CA GLU A 190 -19.64 -10.83 -7.83
C GLU A 190 -20.22 -11.28 -6.49
N THR A 191 -19.41 -11.36 -5.44
CA THR A 191 -19.88 -11.70 -4.08
C THR A 191 -20.88 -10.65 -3.58
N PHE A 192 -20.57 -9.36 -3.76
CA PHE A 192 -21.48 -8.26 -3.41
C PHE A 192 -22.83 -8.40 -4.13
N MET A 193 -22.82 -8.68 -5.43
CA MET A 193 -24.03 -8.89 -6.22
C MET A 193 -24.85 -10.07 -5.74
N ASN A 194 -24.20 -11.21 -5.49
CA ASN A 194 -24.87 -12.42 -5.03
C ASN A 194 -25.49 -12.24 -3.64
N ASP A 195 -24.76 -11.58 -2.72
CA ASP A 195 -25.28 -11.25 -1.39
C ASP A 195 -26.51 -10.33 -1.48
N PHE A 196 -26.49 -9.34 -2.38
CA PHE A 196 -27.61 -8.44 -2.60
C PHE A 196 -28.84 -9.19 -3.15
N ILE A 197 -28.65 -9.98 -4.21
CA ILE A 197 -29.74 -10.77 -4.84
C ILE A 197 -30.35 -11.74 -3.82
N ASN A 198 -29.53 -12.44 -3.05
CA ASN A 198 -29.99 -13.36 -2.01
C ASN A 198 -30.76 -12.63 -0.92
N SER A 199 -30.29 -11.46 -0.48
CA SER A 199 -30.98 -10.66 0.53
C SER A 199 -32.35 -10.14 0.08
N LEU A 200 -32.49 -9.81 -1.21
CA LEU A 200 -33.78 -9.44 -1.80
C LEU A 200 -34.74 -10.63 -1.83
N ARG A 201 -34.25 -11.80 -2.29
CA ARG A 201 -35.04 -13.02 -2.34
C ARG A 201 -35.55 -13.45 -0.96
N ASP A 202 -34.68 -13.35 0.03
CA ASP A 202 -34.96 -13.77 1.41
C ASP A 202 -35.65 -12.67 2.25
N LYS A 203 -35.96 -11.50 1.65
CA LYS A 203 -36.55 -10.32 2.31
C LYS A 203 -35.72 -9.83 3.52
N ARG A 204 -34.38 -9.91 3.43
CA ARG A 204 -33.43 -9.53 4.49
C ARG A 204 -32.50 -8.38 4.07
N ILE A 205 -33.02 -7.43 3.30
CA ILE A 205 -32.23 -6.32 2.76
C ILE A 205 -31.56 -5.47 3.85
N GLU A 206 -32.19 -5.30 5.00
CA GLU A 206 -31.60 -4.55 6.13
C GLU A 206 -30.35 -5.27 6.69
N GLY A 207 -30.32 -6.58 6.72
CA GLY A 207 -29.14 -7.35 7.10
C GLY A 207 -27.99 -7.19 6.08
N PHE A 208 -28.30 -7.04 4.79
CA PHE A 208 -27.32 -6.72 3.76
C PHE A 208 -26.74 -5.32 3.98
N LYS A 209 -27.60 -4.30 4.16
CA LYS A 209 -27.16 -2.94 4.40
C LYS A 209 -26.26 -2.84 5.66
N GLN A 210 -26.68 -3.49 6.74
CA GLN A 210 -25.88 -3.55 7.96
C GLN A 210 -24.51 -4.19 7.72
N ARG A 211 -24.47 -5.29 6.93
CA ARG A 211 -23.21 -5.99 6.59
C ARG A 211 -22.25 -5.16 5.77
N TYR A 212 -22.72 -4.30 4.87
CA TYR A 212 -21.85 -3.58 3.95
C TYR A 212 -21.61 -2.10 4.30
N ARG A 213 -22.42 -1.49 5.18
CA ARG A 213 -22.38 -0.06 5.47
C ARG A 213 -21.79 0.28 6.85
N THR A 214 -21.24 -0.72 7.58
CA THR A 214 -20.71 -0.53 8.94
C THR A 214 -19.21 -0.77 9.06
N TYR A 215 -18.54 -1.13 7.98
CA TYR A 215 -17.09 -1.34 8.00
C TYR A 215 -16.34 -0.01 7.93
N ASP A 216 -15.19 0.03 8.60
CA ASP A 216 -14.28 1.18 8.54
C ASP A 216 -13.47 1.19 7.23
N LEU A 217 -13.25 0.00 6.64
CA LEU A 217 -12.58 -0.17 5.35
C LEU A 217 -13.33 -1.20 4.49
N LEU A 218 -13.85 -0.75 3.34
CA LEU A 218 -14.46 -1.62 2.34
C LEU A 218 -13.59 -1.68 1.08
N LEU A 219 -13.16 -2.90 0.72
CA LEU A 219 -12.40 -3.16 -0.50
C LEU A 219 -13.25 -4.02 -1.45
N ILE A 220 -13.45 -3.51 -2.67
CA ILE A 220 -14.24 -4.20 -3.69
C ILE A 220 -13.38 -4.46 -4.92
N ASP A 221 -13.24 -5.74 -5.24
CA ASP A 221 -12.44 -6.18 -6.39
C ASP A 221 -13.31 -6.33 -7.63
N ASP A 222 -12.73 -5.96 -8.78
CA ASP A 222 -13.31 -6.14 -10.11
C ASP A 222 -14.67 -5.45 -10.34
N VAL A 223 -14.78 -4.15 -10.00
CA VAL A 223 -16.04 -3.38 -10.13
C VAL A 223 -16.55 -3.23 -11.57
N GLN A 224 -15.76 -3.57 -12.60
CA GLN A 224 -16.25 -3.64 -13.99
C GLN A 224 -17.41 -4.61 -14.17
N PHE A 225 -17.58 -5.60 -13.32
CA PHE A 225 -18.72 -6.53 -13.38
C PHE A 225 -20.07 -5.92 -12.93
N PHE A 226 -20.07 -4.67 -12.47
CA PHE A 226 -21.31 -3.89 -12.29
C PHE A 226 -21.90 -3.41 -13.62
N GLU A 227 -21.15 -3.53 -14.72
CA GLU A 227 -21.61 -3.20 -16.07
C GLU A 227 -22.95 -3.86 -16.40
N HIS A 228 -23.89 -3.11 -17.00
CA HIS A 228 -25.26 -3.54 -17.35
C HIS A 228 -26.13 -4.01 -16.16
N LYS A 229 -25.83 -3.62 -14.93
CA LYS A 229 -26.55 -4.07 -13.73
C LYS A 229 -27.10 -2.90 -12.90
N GLU A 230 -28.07 -2.16 -13.45
CA GLU A 230 -28.60 -0.91 -12.88
C GLU A 230 -28.97 -1.02 -11.39
N ARG A 231 -29.70 -2.09 -10.97
CA ARG A 231 -30.09 -2.26 -9.56
C ARG A 231 -28.90 -2.47 -8.63
N ILE A 232 -27.85 -3.12 -9.10
CA ILE A 232 -26.61 -3.32 -8.34
C ILE A 232 -25.87 -2.00 -8.22
N GLN A 233 -25.78 -1.25 -9.32
CA GLN A 233 -25.16 0.08 -9.33
C GLN A 233 -25.88 1.04 -8.38
N GLU A 234 -27.22 1.01 -8.35
CA GLU A 234 -28.01 1.82 -7.42
C GLU A 234 -27.74 1.45 -5.97
N GLU A 235 -27.76 0.17 -5.60
CA GLU A 235 -27.48 -0.26 -4.23
C GLU A 235 -26.03 0.03 -3.84
N PHE A 236 -25.08 -0.17 -4.76
CA PHE A 236 -23.70 0.15 -4.50
C PHE A 236 -23.48 1.66 -4.32
N PHE A 237 -24.18 2.51 -5.09
CA PHE A 237 -24.15 3.95 -4.91
C PHE A 237 -24.62 4.37 -3.49
N HIS A 238 -25.69 3.76 -2.99
CA HIS A 238 -26.14 4.03 -1.61
C HIS A 238 -25.17 3.51 -0.56
N THR A 239 -24.58 2.35 -0.79
CA THR A 239 -23.55 1.79 0.10
C THR A 239 -22.31 2.67 0.13
N PHE A 240 -21.84 3.12 -1.04
CA PHE A 240 -20.72 4.06 -1.17
C PHE A 240 -20.96 5.35 -0.39
N ASN A 241 -22.12 6.01 -0.60
CA ASN A 241 -22.42 7.25 0.10
C ASN A 241 -22.48 7.06 1.61
N SER A 242 -23.11 5.98 2.10
CA SER A 242 -23.18 5.71 3.54
C SER A 242 -21.80 5.55 4.16
N LEU A 243 -20.90 4.82 3.51
CA LEU A 243 -19.53 4.63 3.98
C LEU A 243 -18.72 5.94 3.92
N TYR A 244 -18.82 6.66 2.82
CA TYR A 244 -18.11 7.91 2.63
C TYR A 244 -18.52 8.97 3.67
N GLU A 245 -19.83 9.12 3.93
CA GLU A 245 -20.38 10.02 4.95
C GLU A 245 -20.00 9.60 6.38
N ALA A 246 -19.84 8.31 6.62
CA ALA A 246 -19.35 7.78 7.90
C ALA A 246 -17.83 7.98 8.10
N GLY A 247 -17.10 8.47 7.08
CA GLY A 247 -15.65 8.60 7.12
C GLY A 247 -14.92 7.27 6.94
N SER A 248 -15.59 6.25 6.40
CA SER A 248 -14.98 4.95 6.10
C SER A 248 -14.15 5.00 4.82
N GLN A 249 -13.08 4.23 4.78
CA GLN A 249 -12.25 4.10 3.58
C GLN A 249 -12.89 3.16 2.56
N ILE A 250 -12.86 3.57 1.30
CA ILE A 250 -13.28 2.73 0.17
C ILE A 250 -12.09 2.56 -0.77
N ALA A 251 -11.79 1.31 -1.16
CA ALA A 251 -10.82 1.04 -2.22
C ALA A 251 -11.39 0.02 -3.22
N MET A 252 -11.09 0.22 -4.49
CA MET A 252 -11.69 -0.54 -5.58
C MET A 252 -10.66 -0.94 -6.63
N SER A 253 -10.89 -2.06 -7.30
CA SER A 253 -10.14 -2.43 -8.49
C SER A 253 -11.03 -2.58 -9.72
N SER A 254 -10.43 -2.41 -10.91
CA SER A 254 -11.08 -2.63 -12.20
C SER A 254 -10.06 -3.04 -13.27
N ASP A 255 -10.51 -3.64 -14.34
CA ASP A 255 -9.67 -3.91 -15.52
C ASP A 255 -9.46 -2.65 -16.39
N ARG A 256 -10.27 -1.60 -16.19
CA ARG A 256 -10.28 -0.33 -16.93
C ARG A 256 -10.66 0.86 -16.05
N PRO A 257 -10.36 2.12 -16.44
CA PRO A 257 -10.75 3.29 -15.66
C PRO A 257 -12.27 3.48 -15.63
N PRO A 258 -12.83 4.23 -14.64
CA PRO A 258 -14.28 4.40 -14.47
C PRO A 258 -15.01 4.89 -15.72
N ARG A 259 -14.38 5.78 -16.49
CA ARG A 259 -14.95 6.36 -17.73
C ARG A 259 -15.17 5.31 -18.85
N ASP A 260 -14.40 4.21 -18.82
CA ASP A 260 -14.41 3.17 -19.85
C ASP A 260 -15.27 1.95 -19.43
N ILE A 261 -15.87 1.96 -18.23
CA ILE A 261 -16.86 0.97 -17.82
C ILE A 261 -18.18 1.32 -18.50
N ALA A 262 -18.58 0.50 -19.46
CA ALA A 262 -19.81 0.74 -20.21
C ALA A 262 -21.04 0.69 -19.29
N THR A 263 -22.06 1.49 -19.60
CA THR A 263 -23.33 1.55 -18.83
C THR A 263 -23.19 1.85 -17.33
N LEU A 264 -22.01 2.32 -16.88
CA LEU A 264 -21.86 2.78 -15.51
C LEU A 264 -22.62 4.11 -15.33
N GLU A 265 -23.54 4.15 -14.38
CA GLU A 265 -24.32 5.36 -14.08
C GLU A 265 -23.41 6.57 -13.79
N ALA A 266 -23.78 7.73 -14.35
CA ALA A 266 -22.96 8.94 -14.22
C ALA A 266 -22.67 9.34 -12.76
N ARG A 267 -23.67 9.15 -11.87
CA ARG A 267 -23.52 9.44 -10.44
C ARG A 267 -22.50 8.50 -9.76
N LEU A 268 -22.48 7.22 -10.12
CA LEU A 268 -21.55 6.23 -9.58
C LEU A 268 -20.14 6.45 -10.15
N ARG A 269 -20.05 6.75 -11.45
CA ARG A 269 -18.78 7.13 -12.10
C ARG A 269 -18.14 8.33 -11.39
N SER A 270 -18.92 9.37 -11.14
CA SER A 270 -18.44 10.56 -10.41
C SER A 270 -17.89 10.21 -9.02
N ARG A 271 -18.52 9.26 -8.31
CA ARG A 271 -18.03 8.79 -7.00
C ARG A 271 -16.69 8.05 -7.11
N PHE A 272 -16.52 7.22 -8.13
CA PHE A 272 -15.25 6.52 -8.38
C PHE A 272 -14.11 7.48 -8.70
N GLU A 273 -14.45 8.61 -9.31
CA GLU A 273 -13.48 9.64 -9.73
C GLU A 273 -13.18 10.70 -8.64
N TRP A 274 -13.83 10.66 -7.47
CA TRP A 274 -13.63 11.66 -6.42
C TRP A 274 -12.26 11.60 -5.73
N GLY A 275 -11.71 10.40 -5.58
CA GLY A 275 -10.45 10.19 -4.89
C GLY A 275 -9.26 10.04 -5.85
N LEU A 276 -8.39 9.11 -5.56
CA LEU A 276 -7.24 8.81 -6.39
C LEU A 276 -7.55 7.65 -7.34
N ILE A 277 -7.33 7.90 -8.64
CA ILE A 277 -7.31 6.86 -9.67
C ILE A 277 -5.87 6.60 -10.06
N THR A 278 -5.46 5.35 -9.99
CA THR A 278 -4.10 4.92 -10.38
C THR A 278 -4.16 3.68 -11.25
N ASP A 279 -3.23 3.56 -12.17
CA ASP A 279 -3.11 2.42 -13.06
C ASP A 279 -1.94 1.51 -12.71
N ILE A 280 -2.04 0.27 -13.14
CA ILE A 280 -0.94 -0.69 -13.16
C ILE A 280 -0.70 -1.08 -14.61
N GLN A 281 0.50 -0.75 -15.12
CA GLN A 281 0.91 -1.08 -16.48
C GLN A 281 1.62 -2.45 -16.51
N PRO A 282 1.69 -3.10 -17.68
CA PRO A 282 2.49 -4.31 -17.85
C PRO A 282 3.95 -4.09 -17.39
N PRO A 283 4.50 -5.01 -16.60
CA PRO A 283 5.85 -4.89 -16.09
C PRO A 283 6.90 -5.02 -17.18
N ASP A 284 7.99 -4.29 -17.05
CA ASP A 284 9.17 -4.44 -17.89
C ASP A 284 9.88 -5.79 -17.64
N LEU A 285 10.88 -6.12 -18.46
CA LEU A 285 11.58 -7.40 -18.39
C LEU A 285 12.23 -7.62 -17.02
N GLU A 286 12.84 -6.59 -16.46
CA GLU A 286 13.52 -6.67 -15.16
C GLU A 286 12.54 -6.98 -14.05
N THR A 287 11.42 -6.27 -14.01
CA THR A 287 10.33 -6.51 -13.06
C THR A 287 9.73 -7.91 -13.22
N ARG A 288 9.55 -8.40 -14.47
CA ARG A 288 9.07 -9.78 -14.71
C ARG A 288 10.02 -10.83 -14.18
N ILE A 289 11.33 -10.66 -14.38
CA ILE A 289 12.35 -11.57 -13.83
C ILE A 289 12.31 -11.52 -12.29
N ALA A 290 12.18 -10.35 -11.69
CA ALA A 290 12.06 -10.20 -10.23
C ALA A 290 10.81 -10.89 -9.68
N ILE A 291 9.65 -10.77 -10.36
CA ILE A 291 8.41 -11.47 -10.00
C ILE A 291 8.62 -12.99 -10.06
N LEU A 292 9.21 -13.50 -11.13
CA LEU A 292 9.48 -14.93 -11.28
C LEU A 292 10.41 -15.45 -10.18
N ARG A 293 11.51 -14.74 -9.89
CA ARG A 293 12.44 -15.08 -8.80
C ARG A 293 11.73 -15.14 -7.46
N LYS A 294 10.90 -14.15 -7.16
CA LYS A 294 10.14 -14.11 -5.90
C LYS A 294 9.15 -15.26 -5.79
N LYS A 295 8.40 -15.55 -6.85
CA LYS A 295 7.46 -16.68 -6.89
C LYS A 295 8.17 -18.02 -6.70
N VAL A 296 9.23 -18.27 -7.45
CA VAL A 296 10.05 -19.48 -7.34
C VAL A 296 10.55 -19.68 -5.91
N LYS A 297 11.06 -18.62 -5.29
CA LYS A 297 11.52 -18.65 -3.89
C LYS A 297 10.37 -18.95 -2.91
N THR A 298 9.22 -18.29 -3.08
CA THR A 298 8.05 -18.47 -2.20
C THR A 298 7.44 -19.86 -2.32
N ASP A 299 7.41 -20.42 -3.53
CA ASP A 299 6.84 -21.74 -3.79
C ASP A 299 7.87 -22.89 -3.60
N GLY A 300 9.11 -22.57 -3.18
CA GLY A 300 10.17 -23.54 -2.91
C GLY A 300 10.68 -24.29 -4.16
N ILE A 301 10.48 -23.71 -5.35
CA ILE A 301 10.88 -24.32 -6.62
C ILE A 301 12.37 -24.08 -6.83
N HIS A 302 13.13 -25.16 -7.04
CA HIS A 302 14.53 -25.06 -7.38
C HIS A 302 14.72 -24.90 -8.90
N VAL A 303 15.30 -23.77 -9.32
CA VAL A 303 15.66 -23.51 -10.73
C VAL A 303 17.18 -23.59 -10.86
N PRO A 304 17.72 -24.66 -11.48
CA PRO A 304 19.17 -24.87 -11.53
C PRO A 304 19.91 -23.80 -12.33
N ASP A 305 19.28 -23.29 -13.39
CA ASP A 305 19.87 -22.27 -14.26
C ASP A 305 19.05 -20.97 -14.20
N PRO A 306 19.59 -19.86 -13.66
CA PRO A 306 18.93 -18.57 -13.63
C PRO A 306 18.52 -18.02 -15.00
N GLN A 307 19.15 -18.45 -16.09
CA GLN A 307 18.81 -18.02 -17.45
C GLN A 307 17.41 -18.49 -17.87
N VAL A 308 16.91 -19.58 -17.29
CA VAL A 308 15.53 -20.05 -17.50
C VAL A 308 14.51 -18.99 -17.12
N LEU A 309 14.72 -18.28 -16.00
CA LEU A 309 13.80 -17.21 -15.58
C LEU A 309 13.82 -16.02 -16.53
N THR A 310 14.97 -15.72 -17.11
CA THR A 310 15.10 -14.66 -18.13
C THR A 310 14.43 -15.07 -19.46
N PHE A 311 14.49 -16.35 -19.81
CA PHE A 311 13.83 -16.87 -21.01
C PHE A 311 12.29 -16.86 -20.89
N ILE A 312 11.77 -17.18 -19.68
CA ILE A 312 10.32 -17.19 -19.41
C ILE A 312 9.76 -15.76 -19.31
N ALA A 313 10.55 -14.83 -18.82
CA ALA A 313 10.15 -13.44 -18.62
C ALA A 313 9.94 -12.68 -19.93
#